data_2d41b5c53c9176dad3d97a8f00260da0
#
_entry.id   2d41b5c53c9176dad3d97a8f00260da0
#
_cell.length_a   1.000
_cell.length_b   1.000
_cell.length_c   1.000
_cell.angle_alpha   90.00
_cell.angle_beta   90.00
_cell.angle_gamma   90.00
#
_symmetry.space_group_name_H-M   'P 1'
#
loop_
_entity.id
_entity.type
_entity.pdbx_description
1 polymer ?
#
loop_
_entity_poly.entity_id
_entity_poly.type
_entity_poly.pdbx_seq_one_letter_code
_entity_poly.pdbx_strand_id
1 'polypeptide(L)'
;MSVTFTPETFGWIMEVVPSRGYKLDVRPYQISLDDVVKTLQYLKHHHEKYYALYRLMIEGGLRLSHAVYVMKMFSPSEVVEIPEIYLETPRLVCFSDKGFCRYYVGVRESQKPCEWAYMSIETLELLKKFAGNNIDRRTVTRYAIRHGLLAPKYMRKVSWRLMVKVIPREVARFIQSRFGELKISEARYEDLLSEADNYYPKYLEKLRELVYSSHVSENSEQYTSSQ
;
A
#
# COMPACT_ATOMS: atom_id res chain seq x y z
N MET A 1 -4.82 37.35 15.08
CA MET A 1 -3.90 37.26 16.22
C MET A 1 -2.89 36.19 15.92
N SER A 2 -1.64 36.57 15.67
CA SER A 2 -0.55 35.62 15.46
C SER A 2 0.03 35.25 16.84
N VAL A 3 -0.03 33.96 17.18
CA VAL A 3 0.57 33.45 18.41
C VAL A 3 2.08 33.24 18.15
N THR A 4 2.89 34.10 18.74
CA THR A 4 4.35 33.97 18.76
C THR A 4 4.75 33.00 19.87
N PHE A 5 5.28 31.83 19.53
CA PHE A 5 5.84 30.90 20.50
C PHE A 5 7.23 31.39 20.94
N THR A 6 7.41 31.60 22.24
CA THR A 6 8.72 31.93 22.84
C THR A 6 9.52 30.65 23.06
N PRO A 7 10.88 30.71 23.14
CA PRO A 7 11.73 29.56 23.47
C PRO A 7 11.36 28.85 24.77
N GLU A 8 10.81 29.56 25.74
CA GLU A 8 10.35 29.05 27.04
C GLU A 8 9.08 28.19 26.88
N THR A 9 8.16 28.57 26.00
CA THR A 9 6.96 27.78 25.69
C THR A 9 7.34 26.46 25.01
N PHE A 10 8.42 26.43 24.25
CA PHE A 10 8.94 25.23 23.60
C PHE A 10 9.57 24.27 24.61
N GLY A 11 10.29 24.80 25.62
CA GLY A 11 10.87 24.02 26.73
C GLY A 11 9.77 23.30 27.54
N TRP A 12 8.70 24.02 27.87
CA TRP A 12 7.57 23.46 28.65
C TRP A 12 6.84 22.34 27.91
N ILE A 13 6.65 22.47 26.57
CA ILE A 13 6.05 21.41 25.75
C ILE A 13 6.91 20.14 25.72
N MET A 14 8.24 20.27 25.77
CA MET A 14 9.16 19.14 25.78
C MET A 14 9.21 18.41 27.13
N GLU A 15 8.92 19.09 28.26
CA GLU A 15 8.83 18.49 29.58
C GLU A 15 7.51 17.71 29.82
N VAL A 16 6.43 18.13 29.18
CA VAL A 16 5.10 17.52 29.34
C VAL A 16 4.88 16.32 28.39
N VAL A 17 5.65 16.23 27.32
CA VAL A 17 5.58 15.08 26.39
C VAL A 17 6.42 13.92 26.95
N PRO A 18 5.81 12.78 27.34
CA PRO A 18 6.56 11.64 27.83
C PRO A 18 7.60 11.23 26.79
N SER A 19 8.82 10.98 27.24
CA SER A 19 10.04 10.68 26.46
C SER A 19 10.02 9.36 25.68
N ARG A 20 8.86 8.88 25.26
CA ARG A 20 8.75 7.81 24.25
C ARG A 20 8.95 8.41 22.86
N GLY A 21 10.20 8.75 22.55
CA GLY A 21 10.76 8.70 21.20
C GLY A 21 9.91 9.22 20.04
N TYR A 22 8.99 10.16 20.24
CA TYR A 22 8.44 10.95 19.16
C TYR A 22 9.49 11.98 18.77
N LYS A 23 10.46 11.55 17.97
CA LYS A 23 11.13 12.49 17.09
C LYS A 23 10.02 13.13 16.29
N LEU A 24 9.63 14.35 16.63
CA LEU A 24 8.94 15.23 15.71
C LEU A 24 9.88 15.40 14.53
N ASP A 25 9.71 14.56 13.52
CA ASP A 25 10.39 14.69 12.25
C ASP A 25 9.70 15.86 11.55
N VAL A 26 10.10 17.07 11.96
CA VAL A 26 9.55 18.36 11.52
C VAL A 26 9.90 18.63 10.06
N ARG A 27 10.67 17.75 9.43
CA ARG A 27 10.87 17.81 7.99
C ARG A 27 9.67 17.15 7.33
N PRO A 28 8.90 17.91 6.48
CA PRO A 28 7.99 17.27 5.56
C PRO A 28 8.86 16.43 4.62
N TYR A 29 9.01 15.16 4.94
CA TYR A 29 9.70 14.22 4.06
C TYR A 29 8.83 14.13 2.80
N GLN A 30 9.14 14.96 1.83
CA GLN A 30 8.54 14.91 0.51
C GLN A 30 9.10 13.66 -0.17
N ILE A 31 8.43 12.54 0.06
CA ILE A 31 8.75 11.30 -0.63
C ILE A 31 8.52 11.57 -2.11
N SER A 32 9.57 11.52 -2.88
CA SER A 32 9.50 11.63 -4.33
C SER A 32 8.97 10.33 -4.94
N LEU A 33 8.40 10.40 -6.13
CA LEU A 33 8.05 9.19 -6.89
C LEU A 33 9.33 8.43 -7.30
N ASP A 34 10.42 9.14 -7.55
CA ASP A 34 11.71 8.55 -7.88
C ASP A 34 12.24 7.63 -6.77
N ASP A 35 12.04 8.00 -5.49
CA ASP A 35 12.41 7.12 -4.38
C ASP A 35 11.62 5.80 -4.40
N VAL A 36 10.34 5.87 -4.80
CA VAL A 36 9.49 4.69 -4.96
C VAL A 36 9.99 3.83 -6.11
N VAL A 37 10.23 4.44 -7.27
CA VAL A 37 10.73 3.76 -8.49
C VAL A 37 12.06 3.08 -8.18
N LYS A 38 13.06 3.80 -7.67
CA LYS A 38 14.38 3.26 -7.30
C LYS A 38 14.26 2.10 -6.32
N THR A 39 13.39 2.23 -5.31
CA THR A 39 13.17 1.16 -4.33
C THR A 39 12.58 -0.10 -4.99
N LEU A 40 11.56 0.05 -5.83
CA LEU A 40 10.94 -1.09 -6.51
C LEU A 40 11.88 -1.74 -7.51
N GLN A 41 12.66 -0.96 -8.26
CA GLN A 41 13.69 -1.46 -9.18
C GLN A 41 14.74 -2.27 -8.43
N TYR A 42 15.31 -1.71 -7.36
CA TYR A 42 16.28 -2.41 -6.54
C TYR A 42 15.72 -3.75 -6.03
N LEU A 43 14.51 -3.75 -5.46
CA LEU A 43 13.90 -4.95 -4.93
C LEU A 43 13.58 -5.99 -6.01
N LYS A 44 13.18 -5.55 -7.21
CA LYS A 44 12.91 -6.44 -8.34
C LYS A 44 14.14 -7.26 -8.72
N HIS A 45 15.33 -6.65 -8.71
CA HIS A 45 16.57 -7.31 -9.10
C HIS A 45 17.25 -8.07 -7.96
N HIS A 46 17.11 -7.61 -6.71
CA HIS A 46 17.88 -8.16 -5.60
C HIS A 46 17.06 -8.97 -4.59
N HIS A 47 15.74 -8.77 -4.53
CA HIS A 47 14.90 -9.44 -3.52
C HIS A 47 13.42 -9.53 -3.93
N GLU A 48 13.12 -10.39 -4.89
CA GLU A 48 11.80 -10.50 -5.53
C GLU A 48 10.64 -10.71 -4.52
N LYS A 49 10.87 -11.44 -3.43
CA LYS A 49 9.87 -11.60 -2.36
C LYS A 49 9.49 -10.27 -1.70
N TYR A 50 10.46 -9.39 -1.46
CA TYR A 50 10.17 -8.06 -0.93
C TYR A 50 9.61 -7.13 -2.01
N TYR A 51 9.99 -7.34 -3.26
CA TYR A 51 9.36 -6.66 -4.40
C TYR A 51 7.85 -6.95 -4.44
N ALA A 52 7.44 -8.22 -4.37
CA ALA A 52 6.04 -8.62 -4.29
C ALA A 52 5.31 -7.95 -3.12
N LEU A 53 5.94 -7.91 -1.94
CA LEU A 53 5.39 -7.26 -0.75
C LEU A 53 5.18 -5.75 -0.95
N TYR A 54 6.17 -5.06 -1.53
CA TYR A 54 6.09 -3.61 -1.77
C TYR A 54 5.09 -3.27 -2.88
N ARG A 55 4.97 -4.11 -3.93
CA ARG A 55 3.91 -3.98 -4.92
C ARG A 55 2.53 -4.10 -4.30
N LEU A 56 2.30 -5.12 -3.51
CA LEU A 56 1.04 -5.32 -2.78
C LEU A 56 0.71 -4.11 -1.88
N MET A 57 1.72 -3.52 -1.25
CA MET A 57 1.54 -2.34 -0.40
C MET A 57 1.21 -1.07 -1.19
N ILE A 58 1.82 -0.83 -2.34
CA ILE A 58 1.55 0.38 -3.12
C ILE A 58 0.25 0.24 -3.92
N GLU A 59 -0.03 -0.91 -4.50
CA GLU A 59 -1.24 -1.17 -5.28
C GLU A 59 -2.50 -1.17 -4.42
N GLY A 60 -2.53 -1.92 -3.32
CA GLY A 60 -3.68 -1.98 -2.41
C GLY A 60 -3.66 -0.92 -1.30
N GLY A 61 -2.59 -0.14 -1.19
CA GLY A 61 -2.41 0.80 -0.09
C GLY A 61 -2.35 0.11 1.28
N LEU A 62 -1.87 -1.12 1.35
CA LEU A 62 -1.84 -1.93 2.56
C LEU A 62 -0.78 -1.44 3.56
N ARG A 63 -1.03 -1.71 4.85
CA ARG A 63 0.02 -1.62 5.87
C ARG A 63 0.95 -2.82 5.75
N LEU A 64 2.22 -2.67 6.14
CA LEU A 64 3.18 -3.77 6.13
C LEU A 64 2.67 -5.03 6.86
N SER A 65 1.98 -4.85 8.00
CA SER A 65 1.40 -5.97 8.74
C SER A 65 0.37 -6.75 7.92
N HIS A 66 -0.47 -6.05 7.18
CA HIS A 66 -1.52 -6.66 6.36
C HIS A 66 -0.94 -7.32 5.10
N ALA A 67 0.02 -6.67 4.44
CA ALA A 67 0.70 -7.26 3.29
C ALA A 67 1.46 -8.54 3.67
N VAL A 68 2.14 -8.56 4.82
CA VAL A 68 2.79 -9.77 5.37
C VAL A 68 1.76 -10.84 5.71
N TYR A 69 0.63 -10.46 6.33
CA TYR A 69 -0.47 -11.39 6.62
C TYR A 69 -1.02 -12.01 5.35
N VAL A 70 -1.33 -11.20 4.31
CA VAL A 70 -1.79 -11.70 3.02
C VAL A 70 -0.80 -12.70 2.42
N MET A 71 0.49 -12.37 2.36
CA MET A 71 1.51 -13.28 1.82
C MET A 71 1.61 -14.60 2.60
N LYS A 72 1.46 -14.56 3.93
CA LYS A 72 1.53 -15.74 4.78
C LYS A 72 0.29 -16.62 4.68
N MET A 73 -0.89 -16.01 4.64
CA MET A 73 -2.20 -16.66 4.75
C MET A 73 -2.95 -16.74 3.42
N PHE A 74 -2.25 -16.57 2.30
CA PHE A 74 -2.87 -16.57 0.99
C PHE A 74 -3.52 -17.91 0.66
N SER A 75 -4.85 -17.90 0.55
CA SER A 75 -5.69 -19.05 0.22
C SER A 75 -6.77 -18.65 -0.80
N PRO A 76 -6.46 -18.64 -2.10
CA PRO A 76 -7.32 -18.05 -3.13
C PRO A 76 -8.61 -18.84 -3.41
N SER A 77 -8.61 -20.14 -3.14
CA SER A 77 -9.76 -21.04 -3.40
C SER A 77 -10.76 -21.11 -2.25
N GLU A 78 -10.49 -20.45 -1.14
CA GLU A 78 -11.37 -20.41 0.03
C GLU A 78 -12.61 -19.57 -0.28
N VAL A 79 -13.78 -20.04 0.16
CA VAL A 79 -15.04 -19.27 0.19
C VAL A 79 -15.14 -18.62 1.56
N VAL A 80 -15.46 -17.35 1.58
CA VAL A 80 -15.56 -16.55 2.80
C VAL A 80 -16.90 -15.82 2.84
N GLU A 81 -17.43 -15.64 4.04
CA GLU A 81 -18.57 -14.77 4.27
C GLU A 81 -18.08 -13.35 4.56
N ILE A 82 -18.69 -12.36 3.89
CA ILE A 82 -18.48 -10.93 4.17
C ILE A 82 -19.55 -10.52 5.16
N PRO A 83 -19.23 -10.33 6.45
CA PRO A 83 -20.23 -10.12 7.50
C PRO A 83 -21.05 -8.83 7.35
N GLU A 84 -20.53 -7.81 6.65
CA GLU A 84 -21.24 -6.54 6.41
C GLU A 84 -22.47 -6.70 5.51
N ILE A 85 -22.45 -7.69 4.64
CA ILE A 85 -23.48 -7.92 3.61
C ILE A 85 -23.97 -9.36 3.59
N TYR A 86 -23.56 -10.19 4.56
CA TYR A 86 -23.92 -11.60 4.69
C TYR A 86 -23.79 -12.39 3.38
N LEU A 87 -22.76 -12.03 2.57
CA LEU A 87 -22.51 -12.61 1.26
C LEU A 87 -21.36 -13.61 1.30
N GLU A 88 -21.63 -14.84 0.91
CA GLU A 88 -20.59 -15.81 0.59
C GLU A 88 -19.95 -15.50 -0.77
N THR A 89 -18.63 -15.36 -0.80
CA THR A 89 -17.90 -15.07 -2.03
C THR A 89 -16.57 -15.80 -2.05
N PRO A 90 -16.01 -16.11 -3.23
CA PRO A 90 -14.61 -16.53 -3.31
C PRO A 90 -13.71 -15.49 -2.68
N ARG A 91 -12.75 -15.95 -1.87
CA ARG A 91 -11.79 -15.07 -1.19
C ARG A 91 -10.96 -14.24 -2.18
N LEU A 92 -10.68 -14.80 -3.35
CA LEU A 92 -10.05 -14.12 -4.47
C LEU A 92 -11.03 -13.95 -5.63
N VAL A 93 -11.27 -12.72 -6.04
CA VAL A 93 -12.05 -12.38 -7.23
C VAL A 93 -11.16 -11.63 -8.21
N CYS A 94 -11.07 -12.12 -9.45
CA CYS A 94 -10.26 -11.49 -10.50
C CYS A 94 -11.15 -10.95 -11.64
N PHE A 95 -10.82 -9.75 -12.06
CA PHE A 95 -11.42 -9.03 -13.19
C PHE A 95 -10.39 -8.98 -14.33
N SER A 96 -10.34 -10.05 -15.11
CA SER A 96 -9.32 -10.23 -16.15
C SER A 96 -9.40 -9.16 -17.24
N ASP A 97 -10.60 -8.72 -17.60
CA ASP A 97 -10.87 -7.63 -18.53
C ASP A 97 -10.35 -6.26 -18.03
N LYS A 98 -10.32 -6.08 -16.72
CA LYS A 98 -9.84 -4.86 -16.04
C LYS A 98 -8.40 -4.97 -15.52
N GLY A 99 -7.79 -6.15 -15.61
CA GLY A 99 -6.38 -6.39 -15.26
C GLY A 99 -6.04 -6.36 -13.78
N PHE A 100 -7.01 -6.65 -12.89
CA PHE A 100 -6.79 -6.66 -11.45
C PHE A 100 -7.55 -7.77 -10.73
N CYS A 101 -7.19 -7.99 -9.47
CA CYS A 101 -7.89 -8.88 -8.55
C CYS A 101 -8.07 -8.18 -7.20
N ARG A 102 -9.10 -8.60 -6.46
CA ARG A 102 -9.29 -8.27 -5.05
C ARG A 102 -9.27 -9.54 -4.23
N TYR A 103 -8.65 -9.47 -3.06
CA TYR A 103 -8.55 -10.57 -2.10
C TYR A 103 -9.12 -10.15 -0.76
N TYR A 104 -10.02 -10.93 -0.20
CA TYR A 104 -10.59 -10.65 1.11
C TYR A 104 -9.61 -11.02 2.21
N VAL A 105 -9.16 -10.04 2.96
CA VAL A 105 -8.20 -10.18 4.07
C VAL A 105 -8.90 -10.48 5.38
N GLY A 106 -10.03 -9.82 5.65
CA GLY A 106 -10.90 -10.06 6.79
C GLY A 106 -10.28 -9.78 8.17
N VAL A 107 -9.25 -8.93 8.26
CA VAL A 107 -8.63 -8.58 9.55
C VAL A 107 -9.46 -7.50 10.25
N ARG A 108 -10.16 -7.86 11.32
CA ARG A 108 -11.09 -6.99 12.06
C ARG A 108 -10.70 -6.76 13.53
N GLU A 109 -10.10 -7.73 14.17
CA GLU A 109 -9.82 -7.75 15.63
C GLU A 109 -8.71 -6.79 16.07
N SER A 110 -8.09 -6.05 15.16
CA SER A 110 -7.05 -5.10 15.47
C SER A 110 -7.57 -3.67 15.38
N GLN A 111 -6.95 -2.75 16.16
CA GLN A 111 -7.20 -1.30 16.03
C GLN A 111 -6.99 -0.74 14.62
N LYS A 112 -6.58 -1.56 13.67
CA LYS A 112 -6.27 -1.20 12.29
C LYS A 112 -6.82 -2.25 11.34
N PRO A 113 -8.14 -2.23 11.07
CA PRO A 113 -8.78 -3.21 10.20
C PRO A 113 -8.22 -3.18 8.79
N CYS A 114 -8.35 -4.31 8.08
CA CYS A 114 -8.07 -4.46 6.67
C CYS A 114 -9.02 -5.50 6.09
N GLU A 115 -9.90 -5.09 5.21
CA GLU A 115 -10.90 -5.97 4.63
C GLU A 115 -10.45 -6.51 3.28
N TRP A 116 -9.96 -5.65 2.41
CA TRP A 116 -9.61 -5.98 1.05
C TRP A 116 -8.14 -5.68 0.73
N ALA A 117 -7.55 -6.52 -0.12
CA ALA A 117 -6.29 -6.27 -0.79
C ALA A 117 -6.55 -6.23 -2.30
N TYR A 118 -6.46 -5.06 -2.89
CA TYR A 118 -6.52 -4.85 -4.33
C TYR A 118 -5.11 -4.97 -4.92
N MET A 119 -5.00 -5.66 -6.05
CA MET A 119 -3.70 -5.90 -6.71
C MET A 119 -3.86 -6.13 -8.21
N SER A 120 -2.84 -5.84 -8.97
CA SER A 120 -2.77 -6.21 -10.39
C SER A 120 -2.60 -7.72 -10.56
N ILE A 121 -2.90 -8.24 -11.75
CA ILE A 121 -2.67 -9.65 -12.07
C ILE A 121 -1.19 -10.01 -11.93
N GLU A 122 -0.28 -9.13 -12.33
CA GLU A 122 1.16 -9.33 -12.19
C GLU A 122 1.59 -9.45 -10.72
N THR A 123 0.99 -8.66 -9.84
CA THR A 123 1.26 -8.75 -8.39
C THR A 123 0.65 -10.03 -7.79
N LEU A 124 -0.50 -10.48 -8.30
CA LEU A 124 -1.08 -11.76 -7.91
C LEU A 124 -0.14 -12.93 -8.25
N GLU A 125 0.47 -12.95 -9.44
CA GLU A 125 1.41 -14.02 -9.83
C GLU A 125 2.67 -14.02 -8.92
N LEU A 126 3.18 -12.85 -8.57
CA LEU A 126 4.26 -12.73 -7.57
C LEU A 126 3.80 -13.23 -6.20
N LEU A 127 2.57 -12.92 -5.79
CA LEU A 127 2.02 -13.37 -4.52
C LEU A 127 1.89 -14.90 -4.48
N LYS A 128 1.39 -15.53 -5.54
CA LYS A 128 1.31 -17.00 -5.67
C LYS A 128 2.69 -17.66 -5.53
N LYS A 129 3.72 -17.09 -6.15
CA LYS A 129 5.10 -17.60 -6.08
C LYS A 129 5.64 -17.60 -4.65
N PHE A 130 5.25 -16.65 -3.82
CA PHE A 130 5.75 -16.49 -2.45
C PHE A 130 4.72 -16.76 -1.36
N ALA A 131 3.57 -17.31 -1.70
CA ALA A 131 2.52 -17.67 -0.74
C ALA A 131 3.03 -18.67 0.31
N GLY A 132 2.58 -18.53 1.56
CA GLY A 132 3.01 -19.37 2.67
C GLY A 132 4.42 -19.09 3.21
N ASN A 133 5.20 -18.22 2.56
CA ASN A 133 6.52 -17.88 3.05
C ASN A 133 6.44 -17.06 4.37
N ASN A 134 7.23 -17.47 5.34
CA ASN A 134 7.36 -16.70 6.56
C ASN A 134 8.17 -15.41 6.31
N ILE A 135 7.53 -14.28 6.54
CA ILE A 135 8.13 -12.95 6.43
C ILE A 135 7.95 -12.24 7.76
N ASP A 136 9.05 -11.79 8.36
CA ASP A 136 8.98 -10.95 9.55
C ASP A 136 9.05 -9.46 9.18
N ARG A 137 8.12 -8.67 9.73
CA ARG A 137 8.03 -7.22 9.50
C ARG A 137 9.29 -6.46 9.90
N ARG A 138 9.96 -6.91 10.97
CA ARG A 138 11.20 -6.28 11.45
C ARG A 138 12.32 -6.49 10.46
N THR A 139 12.41 -7.70 9.90
CA THR A 139 13.41 -8.06 8.89
C THR A 139 13.24 -7.24 7.61
N VAL A 140 12.01 -7.07 7.12
CA VAL A 140 11.71 -6.19 5.96
C VAL A 140 12.15 -4.75 6.22
N THR A 141 11.82 -4.22 7.39
CA THR A 141 12.17 -2.83 7.75
C THR A 141 13.68 -2.66 7.89
N ARG A 142 14.37 -3.61 8.53
CA ARG A 142 15.85 -3.58 8.65
C ARG A 142 16.54 -3.70 7.30
N TYR A 143 16.02 -4.55 6.41
CA TYR A 143 16.52 -4.68 5.04
C TYR A 143 16.43 -3.34 4.30
N ALA A 144 15.27 -2.70 4.33
CA ALA A 144 15.09 -1.39 3.70
C ALA A 144 16.08 -0.34 4.23
N ILE A 145 16.26 -0.25 5.55
CA ILE A 145 17.22 0.68 6.17
C ILE A 145 18.65 0.38 5.71
N ARG A 146 19.07 -0.89 5.75
CA ARG A 146 20.44 -1.33 5.40
C ARG A 146 20.79 -0.98 3.95
N HIS A 147 19.85 -1.05 3.04
CA HIS A 147 20.05 -0.80 1.61
C HIS A 147 19.62 0.59 1.16
N GLY A 148 19.34 1.51 2.08
CA GLY A 148 18.93 2.88 1.75
C GLY A 148 17.62 2.99 1.00
N LEU A 149 16.75 1.98 1.12
CA LEU A 149 15.47 1.91 0.43
C LEU A 149 14.38 2.68 1.18
N LEU A 150 13.34 3.05 0.47
CA LEU A 150 12.17 3.68 1.06
C LEU A 150 11.52 2.75 2.09
N ALA A 151 11.33 3.24 3.33
CA ALA A 151 10.72 2.43 4.37
C ALA A 151 9.28 2.02 4.00
N PRO A 152 8.86 0.76 4.30
CA PRO A 152 7.56 0.20 3.85
C PRO A 152 6.35 1.10 4.16
N LYS A 153 6.35 1.76 5.33
CA LYS A 153 5.25 2.66 5.74
C LYS A 153 4.93 3.76 4.73
N TYR A 154 5.91 4.13 3.91
CA TYR A 154 5.76 5.20 2.93
C TYR A 154 5.03 4.76 1.67
N MET A 155 5.07 3.46 1.30
CA MET A 155 4.30 2.93 0.16
C MET A 155 2.81 3.25 0.29
N ARG A 156 2.22 3.02 1.47
CA ARG A 156 0.81 3.35 1.72
C ARG A 156 0.53 4.86 1.67
N LYS A 157 1.48 5.71 2.06
CA LYS A 157 1.32 7.17 1.97
C LYS A 157 1.33 7.64 0.52
N VAL A 158 2.24 7.08 -0.30
CA VAL A 158 2.32 7.39 -1.74
C VAL A 158 1.09 6.87 -2.46
N SER A 159 0.70 5.62 -2.21
CA SER A 159 -0.55 5.05 -2.72
C SER A 159 -1.74 5.96 -2.44
N TRP A 160 -1.91 6.45 -1.21
CA TRP A 160 -2.97 7.39 -0.87
C TRP A 160 -2.94 8.66 -1.70
N ARG A 161 -1.76 9.30 -1.80
CA ARG A 161 -1.61 10.55 -2.57
C ARG A 161 -1.94 10.38 -4.05
N LEU A 162 -1.64 9.22 -4.63
CA LEU A 162 -1.95 8.90 -6.01
C LEU A 162 -3.43 8.55 -6.18
N MET A 163 -3.99 7.70 -5.31
CA MET A 163 -5.40 7.32 -5.38
C MET A 163 -6.33 8.52 -5.37
N VAL A 164 -6.18 9.43 -4.40
CA VAL A 164 -7.08 10.59 -4.24
C VAL A 164 -6.99 11.62 -5.37
N LYS A 165 -6.03 11.47 -6.28
CA LYS A 165 -5.90 12.30 -7.49
C LYS A 165 -6.73 11.79 -8.66
N VAL A 166 -7.06 10.49 -8.68
CA VAL A 166 -7.64 9.82 -9.84
C VAL A 166 -8.95 9.09 -9.56
N ILE A 167 -9.24 8.83 -8.28
CA ILE A 167 -10.48 8.18 -7.85
C ILE A 167 -11.14 8.94 -6.69
N PRO A 168 -12.47 8.80 -6.48
CA PRO A 168 -13.15 9.46 -5.38
C PRO A 168 -12.52 9.14 -4.02
N ARG A 169 -12.44 10.15 -3.16
CA ARG A 169 -11.74 10.02 -1.86
C ARG A 169 -12.35 8.96 -0.95
N GLU A 170 -13.65 8.77 -1.02
CA GLU A 170 -14.36 7.76 -0.24
C GLU A 170 -14.00 6.35 -0.72
N VAL A 171 -13.98 6.13 -2.02
CA VAL A 171 -13.52 4.88 -2.64
C VAL A 171 -12.06 4.58 -2.27
N ALA A 172 -11.18 5.60 -2.32
CA ALA A 172 -9.80 5.44 -1.88
C ALA A 172 -9.68 5.07 -0.39
N ARG A 173 -10.58 5.59 0.47
CA ARG A 173 -10.67 5.19 1.88
C ARG A 173 -11.10 3.74 2.02
N PHE A 174 -12.08 3.30 1.22
CA PHE A 174 -12.55 1.93 1.21
C PHE A 174 -11.42 0.97 0.83
N ILE A 175 -10.79 1.16 -0.33
CA ILE A 175 -9.68 0.32 -0.79
C ILE A 175 -8.57 0.23 0.27
N GLN A 176 -8.25 1.33 0.95
CA GLN A 176 -7.21 1.34 1.98
C GLN A 176 -7.70 0.96 3.38
N SER A 177 -8.94 0.55 3.56
CA SER A 177 -9.56 0.28 4.88
C SER A 177 -9.28 1.42 5.88
N ARG A 178 -9.71 2.65 5.55
CA ARG A 178 -9.52 3.87 6.34
C ARG A 178 -10.80 4.39 6.99
N PHE A 179 -11.86 3.59 7.05
CA PHE A 179 -13.13 4.03 7.65
C PHE A 179 -13.09 4.03 9.19
N GLY A 180 -12.12 3.37 9.82
CA GLY A 180 -12.02 3.31 11.27
C GLY A 180 -13.18 2.53 11.88
N GLU A 181 -13.79 3.08 12.94
CA GLU A 181 -14.93 2.48 13.63
C GLU A 181 -16.30 2.88 13.03
N LEU A 182 -16.32 3.59 11.92
CA LEU A 182 -17.56 3.97 11.24
C LEU A 182 -18.28 2.71 10.75
N LYS A 183 -19.42 2.42 11.32
CA LYS A 183 -20.34 1.41 10.80
C LYS A 183 -20.89 1.94 9.46
N ILE A 184 -20.56 1.25 8.39
CA ILE A 184 -21.12 1.49 7.08
C ILE A 184 -22.37 0.62 6.97
N SER A 185 -23.49 1.18 6.47
CA SER A 185 -24.67 0.35 6.21
C SER A 185 -24.38 -0.66 5.12
N GLU A 186 -25.10 -1.78 5.12
CA GLU A 186 -24.97 -2.85 4.14
C GLU A 186 -25.05 -2.31 2.71
N ALA A 187 -26.10 -1.58 2.38
CA ALA A 187 -26.27 -0.99 1.04
C ALA A 187 -25.09 -0.06 0.64
N ARG A 188 -24.59 0.76 1.57
CA ARG A 188 -23.43 1.61 1.27
C ARG A 188 -22.14 0.82 1.13
N TYR A 189 -22.01 -0.31 1.81
CA TYR A 189 -20.85 -1.19 1.66
C TYR A 189 -20.83 -1.83 0.27
N GLU A 190 -21.98 -2.34 -0.22
CA GLU A 190 -22.12 -2.89 -1.56
C GLU A 190 -21.82 -1.86 -2.65
N ASP A 191 -22.36 -0.63 -2.50
CA ASP A 191 -22.06 0.48 -3.39
C ASP A 191 -20.55 0.75 -3.45
N LEU A 192 -19.89 0.89 -2.29
CA LEU A 192 -18.45 1.18 -2.22
C LEU A 192 -17.59 0.06 -2.77
N LEU A 193 -18.00 -1.20 -2.59
CA LEU A 193 -17.32 -2.35 -3.17
C LEU A 193 -17.40 -2.32 -4.69
N SER A 194 -18.61 -2.08 -5.23
CA SER A 194 -18.83 -1.94 -6.67
C SER A 194 -18.09 -0.72 -7.24
N GLU A 195 -18.15 0.43 -6.57
CA GLU A 195 -17.42 1.63 -6.96
C GLU A 195 -15.91 1.37 -6.97
N ALA A 196 -15.37 0.66 -5.96
CA ALA A 196 -13.96 0.33 -5.87
C ALA A 196 -13.52 -0.55 -7.05
N ASP A 197 -14.31 -1.57 -7.43
CA ASP A 197 -14.02 -2.43 -8.57
C ASP A 197 -14.10 -1.67 -9.92
N ASN A 198 -14.87 -0.58 -9.99
CA ASN A 198 -14.98 0.25 -11.19
C ASN A 198 -13.89 1.33 -11.28
N TYR A 199 -13.45 1.88 -10.15
CA TYR A 199 -12.46 2.96 -10.13
C TYR A 199 -11.01 2.47 -10.02
N TYR A 200 -10.77 1.28 -9.44
CA TYR A 200 -9.43 0.77 -9.21
C TYR A 200 -8.56 0.66 -10.49
N PRO A 201 -9.09 0.27 -11.67
CA PRO A 201 -8.32 0.27 -12.91
C PRO A 201 -7.66 1.61 -13.24
N LYS A 202 -8.35 2.74 -13.00
CA LYS A 202 -7.80 4.09 -13.22
C LYS A 202 -6.58 4.36 -12.35
N TYR A 203 -6.60 3.85 -11.11
CA TYR A 203 -5.45 3.94 -10.23
C TYR A 203 -4.29 3.07 -10.68
N LEU A 204 -4.56 1.84 -11.13
CA LEU A 204 -3.52 0.96 -11.68
C LEU A 204 -2.86 1.55 -12.93
N GLU A 205 -3.65 2.13 -13.82
CA GLU A 205 -3.12 2.82 -15.01
C GLU A 205 -2.17 3.94 -14.60
N LYS A 206 -2.58 4.76 -13.61
CA LYS A 206 -1.73 5.83 -13.08
C LYS A 206 -0.45 5.31 -12.41
N LEU A 207 -0.51 4.17 -11.74
CA LEU A 207 0.69 3.51 -11.20
C LEU A 207 1.60 3.00 -12.31
N ARG A 208 1.04 2.39 -13.36
CA ARG A 208 1.81 1.93 -14.52
C ARG A 208 2.54 3.10 -15.17
N GLU A 209 1.84 4.19 -15.43
CA GLU A 209 2.41 5.39 -16.02
C GLU A 209 3.56 5.97 -15.18
N LEU A 210 3.34 6.19 -13.88
CA LEU A 210 4.25 6.95 -13.02
C LEU A 210 5.34 6.12 -12.33
N VAL A 211 5.13 4.84 -12.16
CA VAL A 211 5.98 3.99 -11.31
C VAL A 211 6.59 2.82 -12.07
N TYR A 212 5.84 2.23 -13.01
CA TYR A 212 6.30 1.01 -13.69
C TYR A 212 6.83 1.27 -15.09
N SER A 213 6.42 2.36 -15.78
CA SER A 213 6.86 2.71 -17.15
C SER A 213 8.21 3.43 -17.22
N SER A 214 8.76 3.90 -16.11
CA SER A 214 10.07 4.59 -16.07
C SER A 214 11.27 3.72 -16.46
N HIS A 215 11.02 2.53 -17.02
CA HIS A 215 12.04 1.58 -17.48
C HIS A 215 12.49 1.74 -18.94
N VAL A 216 11.81 2.58 -19.74
CA VAL A 216 12.07 2.60 -21.21
C VAL A 216 13.18 3.56 -21.62
N SER A 217 13.53 4.54 -20.78
CA SER A 217 14.46 5.60 -21.16
C SER A 217 15.96 5.32 -20.91
N GLU A 218 16.33 4.33 -20.10
CA GLU A 218 17.75 4.10 -19.77
C GLU A 218 18.49 3.16 -20.75
N ASN A 219 17.76 2.39 -21.58
CA ASN A 219 18.40 1.46 -22.54
C ASN A 219 18.70 2.07 -23.92
N SER A 220 18.30 3.31 -24.20
CA SER A 220 18.55 3.95 -25.51
C SER A 220 19.84 4.79 -25.56
N GLU A 221 20.46 5.12 -24.44
CA GLU A 221 21.68 5.93 -24.43
C GLU A 221 23.00 5.14 -24.43
N GLN A 222 22.96 3.82 -24.21
CA GLN A 222 24.20 3.00 -24.20
C GLN A 222 24.62 2.43 -25.56
N TYR A 223 23.85 2.63 -26.64
CA TYR A 223 24.18 2.09 -27.97
C TYR A 223 24.72 3.11 -28.96
N THR A 224 24.91 4.37 -28.60
CA THR A 224 25.41 5.42 -29.54
C THR A 224 26.83 5.94 -29.26
N SER A 225 27.56 5.33 -28.32
CA SER A 225 28.96 5.76 -28.04
C SER A 225 30.04 4.74 -28.40
N SER A 226 29.83 3.93 -29.44
CA SER A 226 30.86 3.04 -29.99
C SER A 226 30.75 2.99 -31.53
N GLN A 227 31.09 4.09 -32.18
CA GLN A 227 31.58 4.11 -33.54
C GLN A 227 32.62 5.20 -33.68
#